data_aae5e81bd94be278268320b4d521f6d7
#
_entry.id   aae5e81bd94be278268320b4d521f6d7
#
_cell.length_a   1.000
_cell.length_b   1.000
_cell.length_c   1.000
_cell.angle_alpha   90.00
_cell.angle_beta   90.00
_cell.angle_gamma   90.00
#
_symmetry.space_group_name_H-M   'P 1'
#
loop_
_entity.id
_entity.type
_entity.pdbx_description
1 polymer ?
#
loop_
_entity_poly.entity_id
_entity_poly.type
_entity_poly.pdbx_seq_one_letter_code
_entity_poly.pdbx_strand_id
1 'polypeptide(L)'
;MLYLIAAAVVVLILLLCNIRVVPQTNEYVLEYLGKYRTTWKAGLHVKTPFLEKIVKKVTVKEQVLDFPPQPVITKDNVTMQIDTVVYFNIFDAKLYTYGAVNPLSALENLTATTLRNIVGGLNLDDTLTSRDNINAEMTTLLDVATDKWGIKVNRVELKNIIPPKEIQNAMEKQMKAERDRRETLLQAEGHKAAAITRAEGDKQAMILAAEGERDARIARAEGEAKAIYLAKKAEADGIRALKEAAADPAVLQLKQYEALIKMCDGKAAKIIVPTDVLSQAGRGVLFSELTGLGDHTAPAAEPPAAPETDPCCNEEDYREERESDRSDE
;
A
#
# COMPACT_ATOMS: atom_id res chain seq x y z
N MET A 1 91.28 17.23 9.85
CA MET A 1 90.37 17.01 8.71
C MET A 1 89.34 15.88 8.98
N LEU A 2 89.81 14.67 9.32
CA LEU A 2 88.87 13.52 9.54
C LEU A 2 87.86 13.76 10.65
N TYR A 3 88.25 14.31 11.80
CA TYR A 3 87.38 14.67 12.93
C TYR A 3 86.33 15.74 12.57
N LEU A 4 86.63 16.70 11.72
CA LEU A 4 85.69 17.71 11.25
C LEU A 4 84.67 17.14 10.32
N ILE A 5 85.09 16.24 9.44
CA ILE A 5 84.18 15.51 8.54
C ILE A 5 83.26 14.62 9.36
N ALA A 6 83.74 13.85 10.33
CA ALA A 6 82.94 13.01 11.23
C ALA A 6 81.94 13.85 12.03
N ALA A 7 82.37 15.02 12.58
CA ALA A 7 81.46 15.94 13.27
C ALA A 7 80.35 16.49 12.35
N ALA A 8 80.70 16.90 11.11
CA ALA A 8 79.74 17.36 10.12
C ALA A 8 78.70 16.28 9.72
N VAL A 9 79.13 15.02 9.57
CA VAL A 9 78.27 13.91 9.30
C VAL A 9 77.28 13.59 10.47
N VAL A 10 77.81 13.68 11.71
CA VAL A 10 76.96 13.49 12.90
C VAL A 10 75.86 14.58 13.00
N VAL A 11 76.23 15.84 12.75
CA VAL A 11 75.34 16.98 12.72
C VAL A 11 74.26 16.79 11.61
N LEU A 12 74.72 16.35 10.41
CA LEU A 12 73.83 16.13 9.30
C LEU A 12 72.82 14.97 9.63
N ILE A 13 73.27 13.86 10.23
CA ILE A 13 72.41 12.80 10.68
C ILE A 13 71.43 13.27 11.74
N LEU A 14 71.85 14.05 12.71
CA LEU A 14 71.02 14.67 13.71
C LEU A 14 69.93 15.57 13.10
N LEU A 15 70.29 16.38 12.09
CA LEU A 15 69.28 17.19 11.36
C LEU A 15 68.28 16.36 10.60
N LEU A 16 68.72 15.33 9.89
CA LEU A 16 67.85 14.44 9.13
C LEU A 16 66.89 13.65 10.02
N CYS A 17 67.35 13.18 11.18
CA CYS A 17 66.53 12.45 12.16
C CYS A 17 65.43 13.32 12.80
N ASN A 18 65.53 14.63 12.75
CA ASN A 18 64.58 15.56 13.31
C ASN A 18 63.50 16.07 12.33
N ILE A 19 63.56 15.64 11.08
CA ILE A 19 62.53 15.93 10.10
C ILE A 19 61.34 15.00 10.38
N ARG A 20 60.17 15.59 10.55
CA ARG A 20 58.89 14.87 10.76
C ARG A 20 57.86 15.32 9.76
N VAL A 21 57.20 14.36 9.13
CA VAL A 21 56.05 14.60 8.25
C VAL A 21 54.78 14.43 9.07
N VAL A 22 53.95 15.44 9.08
CA VAL A 22 52.62 15.42 9.74
C VAL A 22 51.57 15.09 8.68
N PRO A 23 50.84 13.98 8.82
CA PRO A 23 49.75 13.65 7.92
C PRO A 23 48.64 14.71 7.96
N GLN A 24 47.91 14.88 6.86
CA GLN A 24 46.86 15.91 6.71
C GLN A 24 45.73 15.80 7.76
N THR A 25 45.57 14.62 8.33
CA THR A 25 44.49 14.33 9.31
C THR A 25 44.89 14.52 10.75
N ASN A 26 46.14 14.89 11.02
CA ASN A 26 46.67 15.01 12.37
C ASN A 26 47.29 16.39 12.60
N GLU A 27 47.20 16.85 13.84
CA GLU A 27 47.92 18.00 14.35
C GLU A 27 48.81 17.57 15.52
N TYR A 28 50.05 18.08 15.59
CA TYR A 28 50.98 17.75 16.65
C TYR A 28 51.22 18.98 17.51
N VAL A 29 50.98 18.83 18.81
CA VAL A 29 51.23 19.88 19.78
C VAL A 29 52.68 19.77 20.28
N LEU A 30 53.43 20.87 20.17
CA LEU A 30 54.80 20.96 20.56
C LEU A 30 55.00 21.83 21.79
N GLU A 31 55.84 21.32 22.69
CA GLU A 31 56.38 22.06 23.83
C GLU A 31 57.87 22.35 23.62
N TYR A 32 58.27 23.54 24.03
CA TYR A 32 59.64 23.96 24.17
C TYR A 32 59.93 24.14 25.66
N LEU A 33 60.78 23.27 26.23
CA LEU A 33 61.12 23.28 27.66
C LEU A 33 59.90 23.34 28.60
N GLY A 34 58.84 22.59 28.28
CA GLY A 34 57.63 22.57 29.09
C GLY A 34 56.60 23.68 28.84
N LYS A 35 56.90 24.61 27.90
CA LYS A 35 55.97 25.66 27.50
C LYS A 35 55.45 25.39 26.11
N TYR A 36 54.13 25.56 25.90
CA TYR A 36 53.56 25.49 24.55
C TYR A 36 54.24 26.43 23.58
N ARG A 37 54.71 25.93 22.45
CA ARG A 37 55.35 26.73 21.39
C ARG A 37 54.41 26.92 20.18
N THR A 38 54.01 25.83 19.57
CA THR A 38 53.19 25.86 18.36
C THR A 38 52.49 24.53 18.12
N THR A 39 51.45 24.53 17.29
CA THR A 39 50.77 23.34 16.78
C THR A 39 51.18 23.13 15.32
N TRP A 40 51.76 21.99 15.00
CA TRP A 40 52.10 21.61 13.63
C TRP A 40 50.88 21.08 12.90
N LYS A 41 50.55 21.76 11.82
CA LYS A 41 49.55 21.29 10.86
C LYS A 41 50.20 20.35 9.86
N ALA A 42 49.40 19.79 8.90
CA ALA A 42 49.88 18.91 7.85
C ALA A 42 51.08 19.55 7.09
N GLY A 43 52.11 18.75 6.87
CA GLY A 43 53.28 19.16 6.13
C GLY A 43 54.58 18.63 6.72
N LEU A 44 55.72 19.17 6.18
CA LEU A 44 57.05 18.82 6.62
C LEU A 44 57.50 19.83 7.67
N HIS A 45 57.90 19.33 8.83
CA HIS A 45 58.36 20.16 9.96
C HIS A 45 59.67 19.63 10.49
N VAL A 46 60.49 20.53 11.00
CA VAL A 46 61.78 20.23 11.61
C VAL A 46 61.70 20.47 13.11
N LYS A 47 62.01 19.43 13.88
CA LYS A 47 62.04 19.49 15.33
C LYS A 47 63.44 19.85 15.82
N THR A 48 63.54 20.75 16.81
CA THR A 48 64.82 21.03 17.49
C THR A 48 65.13 19.87 18.45
N PRO A 49 66.27 19.13 18.24
CA PRO A 49 66.63 18.06 19.14
C PRO A 49 66.85 18.59 20.57
N PHE A 50 66.43 17.76 21.57
CA PHE A 50 66.55 18.01 23.01
C PHE A 50 65.63 19.10 23.58
N LEU A 51 65.32 20.16 22.86
CA LEU A 51 64.55 21.31 23.34
C LEU A 51 63.04 21.17 23.08
N GLU A 52 62.67 20.58 21.98
CA GLU A 52 61.24 20.39 21.58
C GLU A 52 60.76 18.97 21.79
N LYS A 53 59.56 18.86 22.40
CA LYS A 53 58.88 17.59 22.61
C LYS A 53 57.47 17.63 21.97
N ILE A 54 57.14 16.58 21.26
CA ILE A 54 55.73 16.36 20.83
C ILE A 54 54.99 15.79 22.03
N VAL A 55 54.01 16.55 22.56
CA VAL A 55 53.24 16.18 23.76
C VAL A 55 52.08 15.29 23.37
N LYS A 56 51.31 15.70 22.35
CA LYS A 56 50.15 14.98 21.92
C LYS A 56 50.00 15.02 20.40
N LYS A 57 49.59 13.91 19.83
CA LYS A 57 49.16 13.80 18.44
C LYS A 57 47.65 13.76 18.44
N VAL A 58 47.01 14.70 17.78
CA VAL A 58 45.56 14.88 17.77
C VAL A 58 45.04 14.64 16.37
N THR A 59 44.02 13.82 16.23
CA THR A 59 43.34 13.58 14.95
C THR A 59 42.21 14.58 14.79
N VAL A 60 42.17 15.29 13.66
CA VAL A 60 41.15 16.30 13.33
C VAL A 60 39.94 15.70 12.67
N LYS A 61 39.99 14.37 12.37
CA LYS A 61 38.86 13.66 11.80
C LYS A 61 37.72 13.59 12.80
N GLU A 62 36.52 13.48 12.29
CA GLU A 62 35.35 13.13 13.11
C GLU A 62 35.59 11.82 13.83
N GLN A 63 35.35 11.83 15.10
CA GLN A 63 35.43 10.66 15.98
C GLN A 63 34.05 10.38 16.58
N VAL A 64 33.80 9.10 16.82
CA VAL A 64 32.55 8.62 17.40
C VAL A 64 32.88 8.05 18.77
N LEU A 65 32.14 8.49 19.77
CA LEU A 65 32.27 7.99 21.14
C LEU A 65 30.93 7.42 21.60
N ASP A 66 30.93 6.14 21.89
CA ASP A 66 29.77 5.40 22.40
C ASP A 66 29.87 5.37 23.92
N PHE A 67 28.88 5.94 24.60
CA PHE A 67 28.81 5.96 26.04
C PHE A 67 27.92 4.84 26.57
N PRO A 68 28.30 4.21 27.70
CA PRO A 68 27.51 3.17 28.30
C PRO A 68 26.15 3.70 28.76
N PRO A 69 25.14 2.79 28.96
CA PRO A 69 23.82 3.17 29.41
C PRO A 69 23.85 3.96 30.71
N GLN A 70 23.26 5.16 30.70
CA GLN A 70 23.17 6.05 31.85
C GLN A 70 21.78 5.98 32.49
N PRO A 71 21.68 5.78 33.80
CA PRO A 71 20.39 5.82 34.49
C PRO A 71 19.90 7.27 34.59
N VAL A 72 18.70 7.51 34.09
CA VAL A 72 18.01 8.81 34.14
C VAL A 72 16.62 8.63 34.71
N ILE A 73 16.08 9.68 35.32
CA ILE A 73 14.72 9.69 35.89
C ILE A 73 13.93 10.77 35.16
N THR A 74 12.79 10.40 34.64
CA THR A 74 11.85 11.32 33.96
C THR A 74 11.03 12.11 34.96
N LYS A 75 10.30 13.13 34.47
CA LYS A 75 9.41 13.98 35.27
C LYS A 75 8.30 13.18 35.97
N ASP A 76 7.80 12.12 35.35
CA ASP A 76 6.82 11.16 35.89
C ASP A 76 7.42 10.08 36.79
N ASN A 77 8.69 10.29 37.22
CA ASN A 77 9.42 9.46 38.20
C ASN A 77 9.70 8.03 37.70
N VAL A 78 9.84 7.83 36.42
CA VAL A 78 10.25 6.56 35.82
C VAL A 78 11.77 6.54 35.63
N THR A 79 12.45 5.54 36.17
CA THR A 79 13.90 5.33 35.99
C THR A 79 14.10 4.53 34.70
N MET A 80 14.90 5.07 33.76
CA MET A 80 15.24 4.39 32.51
C MET A 80 16.74 4.42 32.27
N GLN A 81 17.20 3.56 31.37
CA GLN A 81 18.59 3.56 30.90
C GLN A 81 18.63 4.05 29.45
N ILE A 82 19.52 5.01 29.19
CA ILE A 82 19.68 5.61 27.88
C ILE A 82 21.14 5.54 27.45
N ASP A 83 21.39 4.97 26.27
CA ASP A 83 22.68 4.94 25.63
C ASP A 83 22.79 6.14 24.69
N THR A 84 23.98 6.75 24.67
CA THR A 84 24.22 7.96 23.87
C THR A 84 25.48 7.79 23.04
N VAL A 85 25.42 8.23 21.78
CA VAL A 85 26.57 8.29 20.88
C VAL A 85 26.82 9.74 20.50
N VAL A 86 28.07 10.19 20.66
CA VAL A 86 28.48 11.55 20.37
C VAL A 86 29.45 11.55 19.19
N TYR A 87 29.15 12.32 18.18
CA TYR A 87 29.99 12.58 17.02
C TYR A 87 30.65 13.93 17.22
N PHE A 88 31.98 13.96 17.28
CA PHE A 88 32.74 15.16 17.52
C PHE A 88 34.01 15.19 16.70
N ASN A 89 34.55 16.39 16.51
CA ASN A 89 35.88 16.59 15.96
C ASN A 89 36.66 17.57 16.83
N ILE A 90 37.96 17.50 16.74
CA ILE A 90 38.84 18.41 17.48
C ILE A 90 39.23 19.53 16.52
N PHE A 91 38.85 20.77 16.85
CA PHE A 91 39.15 21.95 16.03
C PHE A 91 40.35 22.71 16.53
N ASP A 92 40.71 22.63 17.81
CA ASP A 92 41.92 23.23 18.39
C ASP A 92 42.69 22.21 19.24
N ALA A 93 43.80 21.72 18.68
CA ALA A 93 44.64 20.72 19.34
C ALA A 93 45.35 21.28 20.62
N LYS A 94 45.54 22.60 20.73
CA LYS A 94 46.09 23.22 21.93
C LYS A 94 45.10 23.17 23.07
N LEU A 95 43.87 23.63 22.85
CA LEU A 95 42.80 23.59 23.86
C LEU A 95 42.52 22.16 24.27
N TYR A 96 42.50 21.21 23.32
CA TYR A 96 42.32 19.80 23.59
C TYR A 96 43.41 19.18 24.48
N THR A 97 44.63 19.69 24.37
CA THR A 97 45.78 19.17 25.13
C THR A 97 45.89 19.78 26.52
N TYR A 98 45.56 21.06 26.68
CA TYR A 98 45.76 21.81 27.92
C TYR A 98 44.47 22.27 28.61
N GLY A 99 43.31 22.21 27.94
CA GLY A 99 42.06 22.67 28.49
C GLY A 99 41.49 21.73 29.56
N ALA A 100 41.75 20.44 29.46
CA ALA A 100 41.31 19.43 30.44
C ALA A 100 42.37 18.33 30.56
N VAL A 101 42.44 17.68 31.72
CA VAL A 101 43.36 16.54 31.96
C VAL A 101 42.93 15.35 31.10
N ASN A 102 41.65 15.06 31.06
CA ASN A 102 41.06 14.03 30.19
C ASN A 102 39.79 14.56 29.54
N PRO A 103 39.91 15.18 28.33
CA PRO A 103 38.78 15.79 27.66
C PRO A 103 37.66 14.80 27.32
N LEU A 104 37.99 13.53 27.03
CA LEU A 104 36.97 12.51 26.68
C LEU A 104 36.13 12.10 27.89
N SER A 105 36.78 11.89 29.06
CA SER A 105 36.01 11.60 30.29
C SER A 105 35.20 12.82 30.76
N ALA A 106 35.69 14.03 30.51
CA ALA A 106 34.97 15.25 30.79
C ALA A 106 33.72 15.36 29.89
N LEU A 107 33.86 15.03 28.59
CA LEU A 107 32.75 14.98 27.64
C LEU A 107 31.69 13.92 28.06
N GLU A 108 32.13 12.72 28.49
CA GLU A 108 31.25 11.66 28.98
C GLU A 108 30.38 12.13 30.17
N ASN A 109 31.02 12.68 31.20
CA ASN A 109 30.33 13.18 32.39
C ASN A 109 29.40 14.35 32.08
N LEU A 110 29.81 15.23 31.17
CA LEU A 110 28.99 16.34 30.71
C LEU A 110 27.77 15.84 29.94
N THR A 111 27.96 14.88 29.04
CA THR A 111 26.87 14.24 28.30
C THR A 111 25.86 13.59 29.24
N ALA A 112 26.35 12.82 30.23
CA ALA A 112 25.49 12.16 31.21
C ALA A 112 24.68 13.15 32.07
N THR A 113 25.30 14.27 32.48
CA THR A 113 24.60 15.31 33.26
C THR A 113 23.62 16.12 32.43
N THR A 114 23.96 16.45 31.21
CA THR A 114 23.09 17.18 30.29
C THR A 114 21.87 16.31 29.90
N LEU A 115 22.10 15.04 29.58
CA LEU A 115 21.04 14.07 29.32
C LEU A 115 20.06 13.96 30.49
N ARG A 116 20.58 13.84 31.73
CA ARG A 116 19.77 13.77 32.94
C ARG A 116 18.92 15.03 33.14
N ASN A 117 19.46 16.20 32.84
CA ASN A 117 18.75 17.46 32.99
C ASN A 117 17.60 17.58 31.97
N ILE A 118 17.85 17.23 30.71
CA ILE A 118 16.85 17.31 29.63
C ILE A 118 15.72 16.30 29.91
N VAL A 119 16.07 15.03 30.12
CA VAL A 119 15.11 13.95 30.35
C VAL A 119 14.33 14.16 31.65
N GLY A 120 14.94 14.72 32.69
CA GLY A 120 14.28 15.07 33.95
C GLY A 120 13.16 16.11 33.81
N GLY A 121 13.16 16.88 32.74
CA GLY A 121 12.09 17.84 32.38
C GLY A 121 10.94 17.23 31.56
N LEU A 122 11.13 16.02 31.00
CA LEU A 122 10.20 15.37 30.06
C LEU A 122 9.48 14.19 30.74
N ASN A 123 8.27 13.88 30.25
CA ASN A 123 7.58 12.65 30.62
C ASN A 123 8.16 11.49 29.81
N LEU A 124 7.85 10.25 30.22
CA LEU A 124 8.29 9.03 29.53
C LEU A 124 7.89 9.01 28.05
N ASP A 125 6.63 9.29 27.74
CA ASP A 125 6.10 9.27 26.37
C ASP A 125 6.78 10.33 25.50
N ASP A 126 7.03 11.53 26.05
CA ASP A 126 7.74 12.60 25.36
C ASP A 126 9.19 12.22 25.07
N THR A 127 9.84 11.54 26.02
CA THR A 127 11.24 11.08 25.87
C THR A 127 11.35 10.02 24.75
N LEU A 128 10.34 9.16 24.61
CA LEU A 128 10.33 8.12 23.57
C LEU A 128 10.00 8.68 22.17
N THR A 129 9.16 9.70 22.11
CA THR A 129 8.64 10.24 20.83
C THR A 129 9.45 11.43 20.30
N SER A 130 10.07 12.22 21.19
CA SER A 130 10.74 13.48 20.83
C SER A 130 12.28 13.36 20.79
N ARG A 131 12.79 12.23 20.33
CA ARG A 131 14.26 11.97 20.28
C ARG A 131 15.02 13.05 19.52
N ASP A 132 14.47 13.51 18.41
CA ASP A 132 15.14 14.53 17.57
C ASP A 132 15.31 15.86 18.29
N ASN A 133 14.31 16.25 19.10
CA ASN A 133 14.40 17.46 19.92
C ASN A 133 15.46 17.32 21.01
N ILE A 134 15.51 16.18 21.69
CA ILE A 134 16.52 15.88 22.71
C ILE A 134 17.91 15.89 22.08
N ASN A 135 18.11 15.25 20.93
CA ASN A 135 19.38 15.22 20.21
C ASN A 135 19.85 16.63 19.85
N ALA A 136 18.96 17.48 19.34
CA ALA A 136 19.26 18.86 18.96
C ALA A 136 19.64 19.72 20.18
N GLU A 137 18.87 19.62 21.27
CA GLU A 137 19.12 20.35 22.52
C GLU A 137 20.44 19.90 23.16
N MET A 138 20.69 18.59 23.24
CA MET A 138 21.96 18.04 23.70
C MET A 138 23.14 18.54 22.87
N THR A 139 23.04 18.50 21.55
CA THR A 139 24.09 18.96 20.65
C THR A 139 24.43 20.42 20.94
N THR A 140 23.44 21.28 21.09
CA THR A 140 23.62 22.70 21.34
C THR A 140 24.29 22.96 22.70
N LEU A 141 23.82 22.30 23.75
CA LEU A 141 24.38 22.49 25.10
C LEU A 141 25.81 21.93 25.22
N LEU A 142 26.05 20.79 24.61
CA LEU A 142 27.37 20.16 24.61
C LEU A 142 28.39 20.97 23.81
N ASP A 143 28.01 21.45 22.60
CA ASP A 143 28.90 22.23 21.73
C ASP A 143 29.40 23.49 22.47
N VAL A 144 28.50 24.26 23.07
CA VAL A 144 28.86 25.44 23.87
C VAL A 144 29.79 25.12 25.04
N ALA A 145 29.56 24.01 25.73
CA ALA A 145 30.33 23.63 26.90
C ALA A 145 31.72 23.09 26.53
N THR A 146 31.84 22.38 25.39
CA THR A 146 33.08 21.72 24.93
C THR A 146 34.03 22.62 24.18
N ASP A 147 33.57 23.78 23.71
CA ASP A 147 34.42 24.81 23.05
C ASP A 147 35.68 25.13 23.85
N LYS A 148 35.59 25.19 25.18
CA LYS A 148 36.72 25.45 26.08
C LYS A 148 37.80 24.37 26.01
N TRP A 149 37.47 23.19 25.57
CA TRP A 149 38.37 22.04 25.42
C TRP A 149 38.81 21.83 23.98
N GLY A 150 38.43 22.72 23.04
CA GLY A 150 38.77 22.61 21.62
C GLY A 150 38.09 21.43 20.93
N ILE A 151 36.98 20.94 21.48
CA ILE A 151 36.15 19.89 20.91
C ILE A 151 34.90 20.54 20.34
N LYS A 152 34.56 20.22 19.10
CA LYS A 152 33.31 20.58 18.47
C LYS A 152 32.40 19.36 18.38
N VAL A 153 31.22 19.44 18.97
CA VAL A 153 30.20 18.40 18.89
C VAL A 153 29.35 18.63 17.65
N ASN A 154 29.46 17.72 16.69
CA ASN A 154 28.74 17.84 15.43
C ASN A 154 27.28 17.32 15.59
N ARG A 155 27.12 16.21 16.30
CA ARG A 155 25.84 15.53 16.48
C ARG A 155 25.87 14.63 17.70
N VAL A 156 24.72 14.56 18.37
CA VAL A 156 24.46 13.62 19.46
C VAL A 156 23.26 12.75 19.09
N GLU A 157 23.34 11.48 19.34
CA GLU A 157 22.23 10.54 19.08
C GLU A 157 21.95 9.66 20.26
N LEU A 158 20.67 9.53 20.58
CA LEU A 158 20.17 8.55 21.54
C LEU A 158 20.04 7.21 20.82
N LYS A 159 20.80 6.21 21.28
CA LYS A 159 20.84 4.88 20.66
C LYS A 159 19.66 4.02 21.14
N ASN A 160 19.63 3.70 22.43
CA ASN A 160 18.59 2.91 23.06
C ASN A 160 18.00 3.66 24.25
N ILE A 161 16.68 3.57 24.41
CA ILE A 161 15.97 4.05 25.57
C ILE A 161 15.25 2.83 26.16
N ILE A 162 15.70 2.38 27.32
CA ILE A 162 15.24 1.14 27.95
C ILE A 162 14.50 1.48 29.25
N PRO A 163 13.17 1.49 29.26
CA PRO A 163 12.37 1.65 30.48
C PRO A 163 12.41 0.36 31.32
N PRO A 164 11.97 0.40 32.57
CA PRO A 164 11.82 -0.79 33.41
C PRO A 164 10.89 -1.81 32.77
N LYS A 165 11.16 -3.09 32.99
CA LYS A 165 10.37 -4.19 32.39
C LYS A 165 8.88 -4.13 32.72
N GLU A 166 8.53 -3.67 33.91
CA GLU A 166 7.12 -3.53 34.31
C GLU A 166 6.37 -2.51 33.46
N ILE A 167 7.00 -1.37 33.23
CA ILE A 167 6.45 -0.31 32.36
C ILE A 167 6.41 -0.78 30.92
N GLN A 168 7.46 -1.42 30.42
CA GLN A 168 7.51 -1.98 29.08
C GLN A 168 6.36 -2.97 28.83
N ASN A 169 6.13 -3.90 29.75
CA ASN A 169 5.04 -4.87 29.68
C ASN A 169 3.65 -4.19 29.73
N ALA A 170 3.50 -3.13 30.53
CA ALA A 170 2.26 -2.36 30.60
C ALA A 170 1.99 -1.62 29.27
N MET A 171 3.02 -0.97 28.72
CA MET A 171 2.94 -0.30 27.41
C MET A 171 2.64 -1.28 26.27
N GLU A 172 3.26 -2.45 26.26
CA GLU A 172 2.99 -3.49 25.27
C GLU A 172 1.52 -3.94 25.31
N LYS A 173 0.97 -4.17 26.51
CA LYS A 173 -0.45 -4.52 26.67
C LYS A 173 -1.37 -3.40 26.20
N GLN A 174 -1.07 -2.17 26.58
CA GLN A 174 -1.84 -1.00 26.16
C GLN A 174 -1.79 -0.82 24.64
N MET A 175 -0.60 -0.92 24.04
CA MET A 175 -0.42 -0.82 22.59
C MET A 175 -1.14 -1.93 21.85
N LYS A 176 -1.12 -3.16 22.37
CA LYS A 176 -1.86 -4.28 21.81
C LYS A 176 -3.37 -4.00 21.84
N ALA A 177 -3.92 -3.63 23.00
CA ALA A 177 -5.35 -3.32 23.13
C ALA A 177 -5.80 -2.17 22.20
N GLU A 178 -4.97 -1.12 22.03
CA GLU A 178 -5.27 -0.03 21.12
C GLU A 178 -5.20 -0.47 19.65
N ARG A 179 -4.26 -1.36 19.29
CA ARG A 179 -4.20 -1.94 17.93
C ARG A 179 -5.41 -2.83 17.66
N ASP A 180 -5.77 -3.70 18.59
CA ASP A 180 -6.93 -4.60 18.48
C ASP A 180 -8.22 -3.77 18.33
N ARG A 181 -8.36 -2.69 19.11
CA ARG A 181 -9.48 -1.74 18.99
C ARG A 181 -9.52 -1.06 17.61
N ARG A 182 -8.38 -0.60 17.11
CA ARG A 182 -8.32 0.03 15.77
C ARG A 182 -8.60 -0.98 14.67
N GLU A 183 -8.10 -2.21 14.81
CA GLU A 183 -8.35 -3.29 13.87
C GLU A 183 -9.85 -3.58 13.78
N THR A 184 -10.54 -3.79 14.90
CA THR A 184 -11.99 -4.05 14.92
C THR A 184 -12.79 -2.88 14.34
N LEU A 185 -12.40 -1.64 14.61
CA LEU A 185 -13.04 -0.47 14.04
C LEU A 185 -12.87 -0.42 12.52
N LEU A 186 -11.63 -0.59 12.02
CA LEU A 186 -11.34 -0.58 10.58
C LEU A 186 -12.02 -1.72 9.84
N GLN A 187 -12.10 -2.90 10.46
CA GLN A 187 -12.82 -4.04 9.90
C GLN A 187 -14.33 -3.73 9.79
N ALA A 188 -14.93 -3.19 10.86
CA ALA A 188 -16.35 -2.82 10.85
C ALA A 188 -16.66 -1.73 9.80
N GLU A 189 -15.80 -0.73 9.69
CA GLU A 189 -15.92 0.31 8.64
C GLU A 189 -15.72 -0.29 7.24
N GLY A 190 -14.77 -1.19 7.07
CA GLY A 190 -14.53 -1.91 5.82
C GLY A 190 -15.74 -2.75 5.41
N HIS A 191 -16.32 -3.51 6.34
CA HIS A 191 -17.54 -4.30 6.09
C HIS A 191 -18.73 -3.41 5.72
N LYS A 192 -18.92 -2.30 6.43
CA LYS A 192 -19.96 -1.31 6.12
C LYS A 192 -19.78 -0.73 4.72
N ALA A 193 -18.58 -0.27 4.39
CA ALA A 193 -18.29 0.30 3.07
C ALA A 193 -18.49 -0.74 1.95
N ALA A 194 -18.01 -1.97 2.15
CA ALA A 194 -18.20 -3.07 1.20
C ALA A 194 -19.68 -3.42 0.99
N ALA A 195 -20.48 -3.44 2.06
CA ALA A 195 -21.92 -3.69 1.98
C ALA A 195 -22.65 -2.58 1.20
N ILE A 196 -22.32 -1.33 1.46
CA ILE A 196 -22.89 -0.17 0.73
C ILE A 196 -22.53 -0.25 -0.75
N THR A 197 -21.26 -0.42 -1.07
CA THR A 197 -20.77 -0.50 -2.46
C THR A 197 -21.40 -1.68 -3.22
N ARG A 198 -21.57 -2.83 -2.53
CA ARG A 198 -22.24 -4.00 -3.13
C ARG A 198 -23.71 -3.70 -3.42
N ALA A 199 -24.43 -3.13 -2.45
CA ALA A 199 -25.84 -2.76 -2.64
C ALA A 199 -26.03 -1.70 -3.73
N GLU A 200 -25.13 -0.75 -3.86
CA GLU A 200 -25.15 0.23 -4.95
C GLU A 200 -24.86 -0.43 -6.30
N GLY A 201 -23.90 -1.36 -6.34
CA GLY A 201 -23.60 -2.15 -7.54
C GLY A 201 -24.78 -3.01 -7.99
N ASP A 202 -25.43 -3.71 -7.06
CA ASP A 202 -26.62 -4.53 -7.33
C ASP A 202 -27.80 -3.67 -7.84
N LYS A 203 -28.02 -2.51 -7.20
CA LYS A 203 -29.03 -1.54 -7.67
C LYS A 203 -28.74 -1.07 -9.09
N GLN A 204 -27.49 -0.71 -9.39
CA GLN A 204 -27.09 -0.26 -10.71
C GLN A 204 -27.25 -1.38 -11.77
N ALA A 205 -26.88 -2.61 -11.41
CA ALA A 205 -27.04 -3.79 -12.26
C ALA A 205 -28.51 -4.05 -12.59
N MET A 206 -29.41 -3.96 -11.59
CA MET A 206 -30.86 -4.12 -11.81
C MET A 206 -31.44 -3.04 -12.71
N ILE A 207 -31.00 -1.77 -12.55
CA ILE A 207 -31.45 -0.67 -13.38
C ILE A 207 -31.01 -0.90 -14.84
N LEU A 208 -29.73 -1.22 -15.06
CA LEU A 208 -29.19 -1.47 -16.40
C LEU A 208 -29.85 -2.70 -17.07
N ALA A 209 -30.13 -3.75 -16.31
CA ALA A 209 -30.83 -4.93 -16.81
C ALA A 209 -32.28 -4.58 -17.23
N ALA A 210 -33.01 -3.81 -16.43
CA ALA A 210 -34.36 -3.37 -16.76
C ALA A 210 -34.41 -2.42 -17.97
N GLU A 211 -33.44 -1.52 -18.09
CA GLU A 211 -33.29 -0.64 -19.26
C GLU A 211 -32.96 -1.46 -20.52
N GLY A 212 -32.04 -2.41 -20.42
CA GLY A 212 -31.67 -3.30 -21.52
C GLY A 212 -32.88 -4.16 -21.98
N GLU A 213 -33.68 -4.66 -21.06
CA GLU A 213 -34.90 -5.43 -21.40
C GLU A 213 -35.96 -4.54 -22.06
N ARG A 214 -36.17 -3.34 -21.56
CA ARG A 214 -37.05 -2.34 -22.18
C ARG A 214 -36.63 -2.04 -23.62
N ASP A 215 -35.36 -1.73 -23.83
CA ASP A 215 -34.84 -1.36 -25.14
C ASP A 215 -34.87 -2.55 -26.11
N ALA A 216 -34.60 -3.75 -25.62
CA ALA A 216 -34.76 -4.99 -26.39
C ALA A 216 -36.20 -5.25 -26.79
N ARG A 217 -37.18 -5.00 -25.90
CA ARG A 217 -38.62 -5.12 -26.26
C ARG A 217 -39.03 -4.09 -27.29
N ILE A 218 -38.60 -2.83 -27.17
CA ILE A 218 -38.87 -1.78 -28.15
C ILE A 218 -38.26 -2.14 -29.50
N ALA A 219 -36.99 -2.55 -29.54
CA ALA A 219 -36.31 -2.91 -30.78
C ALA A 219 -36.97 -4.12 -31.48
N ARG A 220 -37.45 -5.12 -30.71
CA ARG A 220 -38.24 -6.27 -31.28
C ARG A 220 -39.54 -5.78 -31.83
N ALA A 221 -40.32 -4.98 -31.12
CA ALA A 221 -41.59 -4.46 -31.57
C ALA A 221 -41.46 -3.60 -32.83
N GLU A 222 -40.43 -2.74 -32.89
CA GLU A 222 -40.15 -1.97 -34.11
C GLU A 222 -39.70 -2.85 -35.28
N GLY A 223 -38.91 -3.88 -35.01
CA GLY A 223 -38.53 -4.90 -36.01
C GLY A 223 -39.71 -5.63 -36.59
N GLU A 224 -40.63 -6.12 -35.70
CA GLU A 224 -41.85 -6.77 -36.12
C GLU A 224 -42.78 -5.84 -36.88
N ALA A 225 -42.97 -4.61 -36.42
CA ALA A 225 -43.77 -3.61 -37.12
C ALA A 225 -43.24 -3.32 -38.56
N LYS A 226 -41.88 -3.16 -38.65
CA LYS A 226 -41.25 -3.01 -39.97
C LYS A 226 -41.41 -4.24 -40.86
N ALA A 227 -41.25 -5.44 -40.30
CA ALA A 227 -41.41 -6.68 -41.03
C ALA A 227 -42.85 -6.82 -41.57
N ILE A 228 -43.87 -6.57 -40.73
CA ILE A 228 -45.28 -6.59 -41.12
C ILE A 228 -45.56 -5.52 -42.19
N TYR A 229 -45.04 -4.31 -41.98
CA TYR A 229 -45.22 -3.23 -42.97
C TYR A 229 -44.61 -3.59 -44.36
N LEU A 230 -43.38 -4.11 -44.39
CA LEU A 230 -42.70 -4.53 -45.61
C LEU A 230 -43.43 -5.69 -46.29
N ALA A 231 -43.91 -6.68 -45.51
CA ALA A 231 -44.68 -7.81 -46.01
C ALA A 231 -46.00 -7.31 -46.66
N LYS A 232 -46.71 -6.42 -45.97
CA LYS A 232 -47.97 -5.86 -46.51
C LYS A 232 -47.78 -4.94 -47.71
N LYS A 233 -46.65 -4.20 -47.74
CA LYS A 233 -46.28 -3.41 -48.91
C LYS A 233 -45.95 -4.28 -50.09
N ALA A 234 -45.17 -5.34 -49.92
CA ALA A 234 -44.86 -6.29 -50.99
C ALA A 234 -46.11 -7.01 -51.52
N GLU A 235 -47.05 -7.37 -50.63
CA GLU A 235 -48.35 -7.93 -51.01
C GLU A 235 -49.18 -6.93 -51.84
N ALA A 236 -49.24 -5.65 -51.42
CA ALA A 236 -49.95 -4.61 -52.13
C ALA A 236 -49.31 -4.31 -53.51
N ASP A 237 -47.98 -4.29 -53.57
CA ASP A 237 -47.24 -4.10 -54.84
C ASP A 237 -47.45 -5.32 -55.78
N GLY A 238 -47.51 -6.54 -55.25
CA GLY A 238 -47.86 -7.73 -56.00
C GLY A 238 -49.29 -7.69 -56.56
N ILE A 239 -50.26 -7.20 -55.76
CA ILE A 239 -51.63 -7.01 -56.22
C ILE A 239 -51.73 -5.93 -57.32
N ARG A 240 -50.97 -4.82 -57.22
CA ARG A 240 -50.88 -3.76 -58.27
C ARG A 240 -50.31 -4.35 -59.51
N ALA A 241 -49.21 -5.09 -59.45
CA ALA A 241 -48.60 -5.73 -60.59
C ALA A 241 -49.55 -6.71 -61.33
N LEU A 242 -50.36 -7.49 -60.55
CA LEU A 242 -51.38 -8.33 -61.12
C LEU A 242 -52.50 -7.54 -61.82
N LYS A 243 -52.88 -6.41 -61.26
CA LYS A 243 -53.88 -5.52 -61.82
C LYS A 243 -53.40 -4.85 -63.18
N GLU A 244 -52.15 -4.42 -63.14
CA GLU A 244 -51.52 -3.81 -64.34
C GLU A 244 -51.29 -4.83 -65.45
N ALA A 245 -51.01 -6.10 -65.11
CA ALA A 245 -50.85 -7.18 -66.10
C ALA A 245 -52.13 -7.69 -66.72
N ALA A 246 -53.30 -7.02 -66.47
CA ALA A 246 -54.61 -7.41 -67.00
C ALA A 246 -54.85 -8.93 -66.91
N ALA A 247 -54.79 -9.47 -65.68
CA ALA A 247 -54.81 -10.93 -65.42
C ALA A 247 -56.01 -11.59 -66.03
N ASP A 248 -55.79 -12.55 -66.93
CA ASP A 248 -56.79 -13.42 -67.58
C ASP A 248 -57.63 -14.18 -66.52
N PRO A 249 -58.88 -14.49 -66.71
CA PRO A 249 -59.74 -15.26 -65.77
C PRO A 249 -59.08 -16.54 -65.25
N ALA A 250 -58.23 -17.19 -66.04
CA ALA A 250 -57.48 -18.38 -65.64
C ALA A 250 -56.49 -18.11 -64.49
N VAL A 251 -55.83 -16.93 -64.49
CA VAL A 251 -54.87 -16.50 -63.43
C VAL A 251 -55.62 -16.18 -62.09
N LEU A 252 -56.83 -15.63 -62.19
CA LEU A 252 -57.67 -15.36 -61.05
C LEU A 252 -58.16 -16.66 -60.39
N GLN A 253 -58.46 -17.70 -61.14
CA GLN A 253 -58.81 -19.02 -60.65
C GLN A 253 -57.60 -19.67 -59.92
N LEU A 254 -56.37 -19.54 -60.51
CA LEU A 254 -55.16 -20.07 -59.85
C LEU A 254 -54.92 -19.40 -58.49
N LYS A 255 -55.13 -18.08 -58.39
CA LYS A 255 -55.03 -17.33 -57.15
C LYS A 255 -56.10 -17.69 -56.10
N GLN A 256 -57.28 -18.04 -56.56
CA GLN A 256 -58.35 -18.59 -55.70
C GLN A 256 -57.94 -19.95 -55.11
N TYR A 257 -57.31 -20.83 -55.89
CA TYR A 257 -56.80 -22.11 -55.41
C TYR A 257 -55.61 -21.89 -54.45
N GLU A 258 -54.68 -20.99 -54.69
CA GLU A 258 -53.61 -20.64 -53.74
C GLU A 258 -54.16 -20.08 -52.41
N ALA A 259 -55.22 -19.28 -52.45
CA ALA A 259 -55.84 -18.74 -51.25
C ALA A 259 -56.55 -19.85 -50.44
N LEU A 260 -57.17 -20.80 -51.14
CA LEU A 260 -57.78 -21.97 -50.50
C LEU A 260 -56.74 -22.88 -49.84
N ILE A 261 -55.63 -23.15 -50.50
CA ILE A 261 -54.50 -23.91 -49.93
C ILE A 261 -53.96 -23.24 -48.66
N LYS A 262 -53.75 -21.93 -48.67
CA LYS A 262 -53.32 -21.15 -47.51
C LYS A 262 -54.34 -21.16 -46.39
N MET A 263 -55.65 -21.26 -46.68
CA MET A 263 -56.70 -21.43 -45.68
C MET A 263 -56.70 -22.83 -45.05
N CYS A 264 -56.31 -23.85 -45.81
CA CYS A 264 -56.23 -25.23 -45.35
C CYS A 264 -55.00 -25.48 -44.49
N ASP A 265 -53.91 -24.70 -44.63
CA ASP A 265 -52.65 -24.81 -43.86
C ASP A 265 -52.74 -24.19 -42.47
N GLY A 266 -53.85 -23.54 -42.13
CA GLY A 266 -54.15 -23.02 -40.78
C GLY A 266 -54.55 -24.13 -39.80
N LYS A 267 -53.98 -24.10 -38.58
CA LYS A 267 -54.29 -25.02 -37.46
C LYS A 267 -55.75 -24.95 -36.95
N ALA A 268 -56.67 -24.30 -37.66
CA ALA A 268 -58.07 -24.15 -37.28
C ALA A 268 -58.90 -25.24 -37.88
N ALA A 269 -59.50 -26.13 -37.03
CA ALA A 269 -60.21 -27.34 -37.39
C ALA A 269 -61.61 -27.15 -37.98
N LYS A 270 -62.07 -25.94 -38.32
CA LYS A 270 -63.40 -25.74 -38.96
C LYS A 270 -63.29 -24.72 -40.08
N ILE A 271 -63.36 -25.17 -41.30
CA ILE A 271 -63.49 -24.36 -42.51
C ILE A 271 -64.93 -24.43 -43.00
N ILE A 272 -65.69 -23.34 -42.92
CA ILE A 272 -67.03 -23.23 -43.51
C ILE A 272 -66.78 -22.67 -44.91
N VAL A 273 -66.88 -23.52 -45.91
CA VAL A 273 -66.74 -23.13 -47.35
C VAL A 273 -68.17 -22.89 -47.91
N PRO A 274 -68.44 -21.71 -48.50
CA PRO A 274 -69.71 -21.48 -49.20
C PRO A 274 -69.87 -22.45 -50.35
N THR A 275 -71.11 -22.98 -50.54
CA THR A 275 -71.47 -24.00 -51.53
C THR A 275 -71.13 -23.56 -52.99
N ASP A 276 -71.10 -22.28 -53.27
CA ASP A 276 -70.77 -21.72 -54.63
C ASP A 276 -69.31 -21.94 -55.04
N VAL A 277 -68.39 -22.06 -54.09
CA VAL A 277 -66.97 -22.34 -54.38
C VAL A 277 -66.75 -23.82 -54.63
N LEU A 278 -67.59 -24.71 -53.99
CA LEU A 278 -67.51 -26.11 -54.22
C LEU A 278 -68.09 -26.53 -55.58
N SER A 279 -69.12 -25.81 -56.09
CA SER A 279 -69.71 -26.11 -57.41
C SER A 279 -68.74 -25.78 -58.57
N GLN A 280 -67.84 -24.81 -58.44
CA GLN A 280 -66.84 -24.53 -59.47
C GLN A 280 -65.57 -25.45 -59.34
N ALA A 281 -65.26 -25.99 -58.17
CA ALA A 281 -64.17 -26.98 -57.98
C ALA A 281 -64.63 -28.42 -58.21
N GLY A 282 -65.96 -28.64 -58.36
CA GLY A 282 -66.61 -29.94 -58.40
C GLY A 282 -66.63 -30.67 -59.71
N ARG A 283 -65.51 -31.07 -60.22
CA ARG A 283 -65.47 -32.30 -61.01
C ARG A 283 -64.22 -33.10 -60.60
N GLY A 284 -64.46 -33.85 -59.55
CA GLY A 284 -63.75 -35.09 -59.25
C GLY A 284 -62.23 -35.01 -59.10
N VAL A 285 -61.74 -35.07 -57.96
CA VAL A 285 -60.54 -35.80 -57.54
C VAL A 285 -60.12 -35.50 -56.13
N LEU A 286 -60.66 -34.43 -55.48
CA LEU A 286 -60.02 -33.98 -54.19
C LEU A 286 -60.80 -34.45 -52.93
N PHE A 287 -61.89 -35.20 -53.07
CA PHE A 287 -62.68 -35.65 -51.90
C PHE A 287 -62.16 -36.95 -51.23
N SER A 288 -61.30 -37.73 -51.89
CA SER A 288 -60.81 -38.97 -51.33
C SER A 288 -59.59 -38.85 -50.44
N GLU A 289 -58.83 -37.69 -50.55
CA GLU A 289 -57.66 -37.50 -49.72
C GLU A 289 -57.92 -36.70 -48.44
N LEU A 290 -59.09 -36.02 -48.34
CA LEU A 290 -59.47 -35.29 -47.12
C LEU A 290 -60.14 -36.12 -46.01
N THR A 291 -60.48 -37.39 -46.27
CA THR A 291 -61.02 -38.27 -45.29
C THR A 291 -60.04 -39.24 -44.64
N GLY A 292 -58.73 -39.07 -44.99
CA GLY A 292 -57.68 -39.93 -44.45
C GLY A 292 -57.03 -39.41 -43.16
N LEU A 293 -57.55 -38.33 -42.54
CA LEU A 293 -57.09 -37.88 -41.22
C LEU A 293 -57.93 -38.38 -40.09
N GLY A 294 -57.92 -39.71 -39.93
CA GLY A 294 -58.30 -40.40 -38.69
C GLY A 294 -57.04 -40.92 -38.04
N ASP A 295 -56.94 -40.70 -36.76
CA ASP A 295 -55.95 -41.28 -35.84
C ASP A 295 -54.52 -40.78 -35.89
N HIS A 296 -54.27 -39.59 -35.29
CA HIS A 296 -53.11 -39.40 -34.49
C HIS A 296 -53.54 -38.91 -33.09
N THR A 297 -53.65 -39.82 -32.17
CA THR A 297 -53.63 -39.61 -30.74
C THR A 297 -52.22 -39.08 -30.41
N ALA A 298 -52.13 -37.80 -30.15
CA ALA A 298 -50.93 -37.22 -29.57
C ALA A 298 -50.73 -37.74 -28.14
N PRO A 299 -49.52 -38.18 -27.76
CA PRO A 299 -49.25 -38.49 -26.35
C PRO A 299 -49.37 -37.21 -25.51
N ALA A 300 -50.01 -37.28 -24.39
CA ALA A 300 -50.16 -36.23 -23.39
C ALA A 300 -48.77 -35.78 -22.96
N ALA A 301 -48.48 -34.48 -23.09
CA ALA A 301 -47.30 -33.88 -22.55
C ALA A 301 -47.40 -33.91 -21.01
N GLU A 302 -46.46 -34.59 -20.34
CA GLU A 302 -46.25 -34.52 -18.90
C GLU A 302 -45.99 -33.03 -18.50
N PRO A 303 -46.56 -32.61 -17.36
CA PRO A 303 -46.26 -31.29 -16.83
C PRO A 303 -44.77 -31.20 -16.42
N PRO A 304 -44.10 -30.05 -16.58
CA PRO A 304 -42.71 -29.88 -16.20
C PRO A 304 -42.55 -30.13 -14.69
N ALA A 305 -41.56 -30.96 -14.35
CA ALA A 305 -41.18 -31.26 -12.98
C ALA A 305 -40.87 -29.96 -12.25
N ALA A 306 -41.36 -29.83 -11.03
CA ALA A 306 -41.01 -28.75 -10.11
C ALA A 306 -39.47 -28.75 -9.85
N PRO A 307 -38.85 -27.59 -9.67
CA PRO A 307 -37.43 -27.52 -9.38
C PRO A 307 -37.15 -28.25 -8.06
N GLU A 308 -36.17 -29.15 -8.09
CA GLU A 308 -35.62 -29.80 -6.93
C GLU A 308 -35.13 -28.74 -5.96
N THR A 309 -35.66 -28.72 -4.75
CA THR A 309 -35.16 -27.93 -3.62
C THR A 309 -33.83 -28.54 -3.21
N ASP A 310 -32.73 -27.71 -3.31
CA ASP A 310 -31.42 -28.04 -2.76
C ASP A 310 -31.55 -28.44 -1.28
N PRO A 311 -30.97 -29.57 -0.86
CA PRO A 311 -30.93 -29.98 0.54
C PRO A 311 -29.72 -29.32 1.25
N CYS A 312 -29.78 -28.03 1.51
CA CYS A 312 -28.76 -27.34 2.30
C CYS A 312 -29.39 -26.32 3.24
N CYS A 313 -30.23 -26.80 4.13
CA CYS A 313 -30.55 -26.14 5.39
C CYS A 313 -31.06 -27.20 6.34
N ASN A 314 -30.13 -27.86 7.02
CA ASN A 314 -30.49 -28.72 8.15
C ASN A 314 -30.86 -27.80 9.32
N GLU A 315 -32.10 -27.80 9.74
CA GLU A 315 -32.61 -27.10 10.92
C GLU A 315 -32.01 -27.62 12.25
N GLU A 316 -31.14 -28.63 12.20
CA GLU A 316 -30.49 -29.21 13.37
C GLU A 316 -29.26 -28.40 13.84
N ASP A 317 -28.55 -27.66 12.94
CA ASP A 317 -27.37 -26.84 13.32
C ASP A 317 -27.74 -25.59 14.13
N TYR A 318 -28.97 -25.08 14.04
CA TYR A 318 -29.42 -23.92 14.82
C TYR A 318 -29.88 -24.26 16.25
N ARG A 319 -30.01 -25.54 16.59
CA ARG A 319 -30.37 -25.95 17.96
C ARG A 319 -29.15 -26.12 18.88
N GLU A 320 -28.04 -26.56 18.35
CA GLU A 320 -26.81 -26.76 19.15
C GLU A 320 -26.14 -25.43 19.57
N GLU A 321 -26.21 -24.35 18.74
CA GLU A 321 -25.69 -23.05 19.14
C GLU A 321 -26.51 -22.35 20.24
N ARG A 322 -27.79 -22.66 20.41
CA ARG A 322 -28.62 -22.09 21.50
C ARG A 322 -28.48 -22.79 22.84
N GLU A 323 -27.96 -24.01 22.87
CA GLU A 323 -27.72 -24.72 24.13
C GLU A 323 -26.35 -24.47 24.71
N SER A 324 -25.34 -24.06 23.89
CA SER A 324 -24.02 -23.68 24.40
C SER A 324 -23.97 -22.29 25.06
N ASP A 325 -24.85 -21.37 24.65
CA ASP A 325 -24.93 -20.02 25.25
C ASP A 325 -25.70 -19.96 26.60
N ARG A 326 -26.29 -21.08 27.01
CA ARG A 326 -27.08 -21.16 28.25
C ARG A 326 -26.32 -21.81 29.45
N SER A 327 -25.08 -22.27 29.20
CA SER A 327 -24.29 -22.93 30.25
C SER A 327 -23.17 -21.99 30.80
N ASP A 328 -23.07 -20.74 30.31
CA ASP A 328 -22.05 -19.76 30.78
C ASP A 328 -22.69 -18.51 31.45
N GLU A 329 -23.94 -18.57 31.96
CA GLU A 329 -24.47 -17.58 32.92
C GLU A 329 -24.48 -18.10 34.36
#